data_12403a56c1f3ac720ef05a026bf295de
#
_entry.id   12403a56c1f3ac720ef05a026bf295de
#
_cell.length_a   1.000
_cell.length_b   1.000
_cell.length_c   1.000
_cell.angle_alpha   90.00
_cell.angle_beta   90.00
_cell.angle_gamma   90.00
#
_symmetry.space_group_name_H-M   'P 1'
#
loop_
_entity.id
_entity.type
_entity.pdbx_description
1 polymer ?
#
loop_
_entity_poly.entity_id
_entity_poly.type
_entity_poly.pdbx_seq_one_letter_code
_entity_poly.pdbx_strand_id
1 'polypeptide(L)'
;DNDQLVGVALTDGEREIILVSSGGKAIRFHESEVRHMGREAAGVRGIRLGPAQDLIALIVVGEGHVLTASAAGYGKLTPLSEFPGHGRGGQGVIALQTSDRNGFTVAALQVMPGQEIMLISSTGTLVRTAVDEISVQGRNTQGVRLIRLDEAERLVGIERIESLDGGDESAAAESAPAADPAAPSADTPSDPA
;
A
#
# COMPACT_ATOMS: atom_id res chain seq x y z
N ASP A 1 23.15 -16.41 7.18
CA ASP A 1 22.52 -15.90 5.96
C ASP A 1 21.37 -14.99 6.39
N ASN A 2 21.42 -13.73 5.99
CA ASN A 2 20.42 -12.71 6.37
C ASN A 2 19.35 -12.51 5.29
N ASP A 3 19.08 -13.55 4.49
CA ASP A 3 18.03 -13.52 3.49
C ASP A 3 16.63 -13.53 4.13
N GLN A 4 15.71 -12.75 3.57
CA GLN A 4 14.34 -12.66 4.03
C GLN A 4 13.37 -12.97 2.89
N LEU A 5 12.30 -13.68 3.21
CA LEU A 5 11.20 -13.89 2.29
C LEU A 5 10.40 -12.58 2.16
N VAL A 6 10.39 -12.00 0.97
CA VAL A 6 9.68 -10.73 0.70
C VAL A 6 8.20 -10.96 0.39
N GLY A 7 7.87 -12.03 -0.33
CA GLY A 7 6.49 -12.32 -0.69
C GLY A 7 6.33 -13.67 -1.36
N VAL A 8 5.10 -14.15 -1.35
CA VAL A 8 4.65 -15.37 -2.02
C VAL A 8 3.33 -15.05 -2.70
N ALA A 9 3.15 -15.56 -3.90
CA ALA A 9 1.90 -15.43 -4.63
C ALA A 9 1.57 -16.73 -5.37
N LEU A 10 0.27 -17.01 -5.50
CA LEU A 10 -0.23 -18.06 -6.36
C LEU A 10 -0.46 -17.48 -7.76
N THR A 11 -0.04 -18.20 -8.77
CA THR A 11 -0.22 -17.82 -10.18
C THR A 11 -0.75 -19.01 -10.98
N ASP A 12 -1.25 -18.75 -12.17
CA ASP A 12 -1.88 -19.73 -13.05
C ASP A 12 -0.98 -20.18 -14.24
N GLY A 13 0.23 -19.65 -14.31
CA GLY A 13 1.18 -19.92 -15.41
C GLY A 13 1.18 -18.87 -16.52
N GLU A 14 0.24 -17.93 -16.50
CA GLU A 14 0.02 -16.93 -17.55
C GLU A 14 0.23 -15.50 -17.05
N ARG A 15 0.80 -15.32 -15.85
CA ARG A 15 0.92 -14.00 -15.22
C ARG A 15 2.25 -13.32 -15.53
N GLU A 16 2.21 -12.01 -15.54
CA GLU A 16 3.41 -11.20 -15.46
C GLU A 16 3.68 -10.82 -14.02
N ILE A 17 4.95 -10.69 -13.71
CA ILE A 17 5.45 -10.37 -12.35
C ILE A 17 6.21 -9.06 -12.41
N ILE A 18 5.97 -8.20 -11.44
CA ILE A 18 6.81 -7.02 -11.21
C ILE A 18 7.54 -7.20 -9.88
N LEU A 19 8.86 -7.04 -9.90
CA LEU A 19 9.71 -6.98 -8.72
C LEU A 19 10.22 -5.56 -8.55
N VAL A 20 10.16 -5.03 -7.33
CA VAL A 20 10.58 -3.65 -7.01
C VAL A 20 11.69 -3.66 -5.98
N SER A 21 12.73 -2.85 -6.20
CA SER A 21 13.86 -2.69 -5.27
C SER A 21 13.75 -1.43 -4.42
N SER A 22 14.39 -1.42 -3.26
CA SER A 22 14.52 -0.24 -2.39
C SER A 22 15.21 0.94 -3.08
N GLY A 23 16.01 0.69 -4.11
CA GLY A 23 16.62 1.72 -4.97
C GLY A 23 15.67 2.32 -6.02
N GLY A 24 14.37 2.03 -5.95
CA GLY A 24 13.37 2.61 -6.84
C GLY A 24 13.35 2.03 -8.25
N LYS A 25 13.92 0.85 -8.45
CA LYS A 25 13.85 0.15 -9.74
C LYS A 25 12.84 -0.97 -9.72
N ALA A 26 12.21 -1.21 -10.87
CA ALA A 26 11.30 -2.31 -11.10
C ALA A 26 11.64 -3.08 -12.37
N ILE A 27 11.42 -4.38 -12.34
CA ILE A 27 11.53 -5.25 -13.51
C ILE A 27 10.23 -6.02 -13.69
N ARG A 28 9.74 -6.08 -14.91
CA ARG A 28 8.54 -6.83 -15.31
C ARG A 28 8.93 -7.95 -16.24
N PHE A 29 8.46 -9.16 -15.97
CA PHE A 29 8.71 -10.34 -16.77
C PHE A 29 7.56 -11.33 -16.65
N HIS A 30 7.44 -12.25 -17.60
CA HIS A 30 6.43 -13.30 -17.58
C HIS A 30 6.87 -14.44 -16.65
N GLU A 31 5.96 -14.99 -15.86
CA GLU A 31 6.27 -16.05 -14.89
C GLU A 31 6.86 -17.32 -15.50
N SER A 32 6.57 -17.61 -16.77
CA SER A 32 7.16 -18.75 -17.50
C SER A 32 8.68 -18.68 -17.61
N GLU A 33 9.29 -17.50 -17.41
CA GLU A 33 10.74 -17.36 -17.34
C GLU A 33 11.32 -17.95 -16.04
N VAL A 34 10.47 -18.23 -15.05
CA VAL A 34 10.85 -18.91 -13.80
C VAL A 34 10.55 -20.39 -13.96
N ARG A 35 11.59 -21.17 -14.17
CA ARG A 35 11.44 -22.62 -14.30
C ARG A 35 10.88 -23.25 -13.02
N HIS A 36 10.12 -24.32 -13.17
CA HIS A 36 9.73 -25.15 -12.04
C HIS A 36 10.96 -25.74 -11.33
N MET A 37 10.98 -25.67 -10.01
CA MET A 37 12.12 -26.10 -9.19
C MET A 37 11.64 -26.87 -7.97
N GLY A 38 12.42 -27.86 -7.55
CA GLY A 38 12.17 -28.57 -6.31
C GLY A 38 12.49 -27.74 -5.06
N ARG A 39 12.15 -28.28 -3.89
CA ARG A 39 12.28 -27.59 -2.59
C ARG A 39 13.71 -27.19 -2.23
N GLU A 40 14.71 -27.94 -2.67
CA GLU A 40 16.12 -27.72 -2.36
C GLU A 40 16.82 -26.77 -3.35
N ALA A 41 16.08 -26.23 -4.32
CA ALA A 41 16.66 -25.34 -5.32
C ALA A 41 16.91 -23.94 -4.75
N ALA A 42 18.07 -23.38 -5.05
CA ALA A 42 18.43 -22.00 -4.65
C ALA A 42 17.63 -20.91 -5.39
N GLY A 43 16.76 -21.29 -6.32
CA GLY A 43 15.98 -20.34 -7.09
C GLY A 43 16.74 -19.73 -8.28
N VAL A 44 16.15 -18.70 -8.86
CA VAL A 44 16.72 -17.94 -9.98
C VAL A 44 16.63 -16.44 -9.68
N ARG A 45 17.58 -15.69 -10.22
CA ARG A 45 17.59 -14.25 -10.02
C ARG A 45 16.40 -13.60 -10.75
N GLY A 46 15.55 -12.89 -10.01
CA GLY A 46 14.47 -12.09 -10.56
C GLY A 46 14.93 -10.70 -11.02
N ILE A 47 15.64 -9.97 -10.15
CA ILE A 47 16.17 -8.63 -10.41
C ILE A 47 17.64 -8.53 -9.97
N ARG A 48 18.41 -7.66 -10.61
CA ARG A 48 19.77 -7.31 -10.16
C ARG A 48 19.68 -6.09 -9.24
N LEU A 49 19.93 -6.29 -7.96
CA LEU A 49 19.99 -5.23 -6.96
C LEU A 49 21.32 -4.49 -7.05
N GLY A 50 21.31 -3.20 -6.76
CA GLY A 50 22.51 -2.41 -6.53
C GLY A 50 23.12 -2.65 -5.14
N PRO A 51 24.28 -2.05 -4.82
CA PRO A 51 24.85 -2.11 -3.49
C PRO A 51 23.89 -1.59 -2.42
N ALA A 52 23.77 -2.30 -1.31
CA ALA A 52 22.89 -1.97 -0.18
C ALA A 52 21.42 -1.76 -0.57
N GLN A 53 20.96 -2.48 -1.59
CA GLN A 53 19.54 -2.48 -2.00
C GLN A 53 18.92 -3.84 -1.72
N ASP A 54 17.65 -3.79 -1.33
CA ASP A 54 16.84 -4.96 -1.06
C ASP A 54 15.70 -5.06 -2.08
N LEU A 55 15.17 -6.26 -2.27
CA LEU A 55 13.88 -6.47 -2.88
C LEU A 55 12.81 -6.08 -1.86
N ILE A 56 11.85 -5.24 -2.24
CA ILE A 56 10.82 -4.74 -1.32
C ILE A 56 9.40 -5.13 -1.70
N ALA A 57 9.17 -5.56 -2.94
CA ALA A 57 7.85 -5.97 -3.38
C ALA A 57 7.89 -6.98 -4.52
N LEU A 58 6.92 -7.89 -4.47
CA LEU A 58 6.53 -8.79 -5.54
C LEU A 58 5.06 -8.51 -5.87
N ILE A 59 4.78 -8.19 -7.13
CA ILE A 59 3.44 -7.87 -7.62
C ILE A 59 3.11 -8.84 -8.75
N VAL A 60 1.98 -9.55 -8.63
CA VAL A 60 1.37 -10.28 -9.74
C VAL A 60 0.53 -9.28 -10.52
N VAL A 61 0.86 -9.07 -11.80
CA VAL A 61 0.27 -8.02 -12.63
C VAL A 61 -1.18 -8.35 -12.96
N GLY A 62 -2.06 -7.44 -12.62
CA GLY A 62 -3.48 -7.41 -12.96
C GLY A 62 -3.85 -6.10 -13.65
N GLU A 63 -4.98 -5.52 -13.32
CA GLU A 63 -5.44 -4.21 -13.81
C GLU A 63 -5.08 -3.08 -12.85
N GLY A 64 -5.06 -1.83 -13.32
CA GLY A 64 -4.86 -0.63 -12.51
C GLY A 64 -3.47 -0.02 -12.62
N HIS A 65 -2.94 0.45 -11.49
CA HIS A 65 -1.70 1.20 -11.39
C HIS A 65 -0.74 0.56 -10.38
N VAL A 66 0.54 0.79 -10.56
CA VAL A 66 1.54 0.51 -9.52
C VAL A 66 1.68 1.75 -8.63
N LEU A 67 1.32 1.62 -7.37
CA LEU A 67 1.62 2.59 -6.32
C LEU A 67 3.03 2.30 -5.82
N THR A 68 3.87 3.33 -5.77
CA THR A 68 5.19 3.29 -5.13
C THR A 68 5.26 4.34 -4.04
N ALA A 69 5.89 3.99 -2.91
CA ALA A 69 6.08 4.92 -1.79
C ALA A 69 7.49 4.85 -1.24
N SER A 70 7.99 5.97 -0.75
CA SER A 70 9.34 6.14 -0.23
C SER A 70 9.37 6.48 1.26
N ALA A 71 10.52 6.29 1.89
CA ALA A 71 10.72 6.44 3.33
C ALA A 71 10.35 7.84 3.87
N ALA A 72 10.51 8.90 3.08
CA ALA A 72 10.13 10.25 3.48
C ALA A 72 8.65 10.60 3.17
N GLY A 73 7.81 9.60 2.90
CA GLY A 73 6.37 9.79 2.70
C GLY A 73 5.97 10.32 1.34
N TYR A 74 6.81 10.21 0.32
CA TYR A 74 6.48 10.52 -1.07
C TYR A 74 6.07 9.28 -1.82
N GLY A 75 5.20 9.44 -2.82
CA GLY A 75 4.78 8.33 -3.67
C GLY A 75 3.92 8.79 -4.84
N LYS A 76 3.52 7.85 -5.65
CA LYS A 76 2.72 8.12 -6.86
C LYS A 76 2.09 6.85 -7.39
N LEU A 77 1.09 7.01 -8.21
CA LEU A 77 0.56 5.98 -9.10
C LEU A 77 1.30 6.03 -10.43
N THR A 78 1.62 4.89 -10.99
CA THR A 78 2.22 4.78 -12.33
C THR A 78 1.44 3.75 -13.14
N PRO A 79 0.99 4.09 -14.36
CA PRO A 79 0.29 3.14 -15.22
C PRO A 79 1.14 1.91 -15.50
N LEU A 80 0.53 0.73 -15.55
CA LEU A 80 1.22 -0.52 -15.85
C LEU A 80 1.90 -0.50 -17.25
N SER A 81 1.36 0.28 -18.18
CA SER A 81 1.95 0.46 -19.52
C SER A 81 3.32 1.12 -19.52
N GLU A 82 3.66 1.85 -18.45
CA GLU A 82 4.98 2.46 -18.26
C GLU A 82 6.07 1.43 -17.90
N PHE A 83 5.70 0.22 -17.51
CA PHE A 83 6.61 -0.85 -17.16
C PHE A 83 6.75 -1.83 -18.32
N PRO A 84 7.77 -1.67 -19.17
CA PRO A 84 7.97 -2.58 -20.30
C PRO A 84 8.34 -3.98 -19.81
N GLY A 85 7.84 -5.00 -20.50
CA GLY A 85 8.26 -6.38 -20.28
C GLY A 85 9.74 -6.54 -20.64
N HIS A 86 10.51 -7.09 -19.73
CA HIS A 86 11.91 -7.44 -19.89
C HIS A 86 12.15 -8.85 -19.37
N GLY A 87 13.20 -9.50 -19.81
CA GLY A 87 13.62 -10.76 -19.20
C GLY A 87 14.07 -10.54 -17.75
N ARG A 88 13.81 -11.52 -16.88
CA ARG A 88 14.22 -11.49 -15.46
C ARG A 88 15.74 -11.35 -15.29
N GLY A 89 16.18 -10.95 -14.11
CA GLY A 89 17.59 -10.90 -13.71
C GLY A 89 18.37 -9.66 -14.18
N GLY A 90 17.69 -8.73 -14.90
CA GLY A 90 18.23 -7.44 -15.29
C GLY A 90 18.15 -6.40 -14.16
N GLN A 91 18.57 -5.16 -14.44
CA GLN A 91 18.45 -4.03 -13.50
C GLN A 91 17.06 -3.42 -13.46
N GLY A 92 16.21 -3.73 -14.45
CA GLY A 92 14.91 -3.11 -14.61
C GLY A 92 14.98 -1.64 -15.00
N VAL A 93 13.85 -0.95 -14.85
CA VAL A 93 13.64 0.47 -15.14
C VAL A 93 13.40 1.25 -13.87
N ILE A 94 13.55 2.57 -13.90
CA ILE A 94 13.19 3.43 -12.76
C ILE A 94 11.66 3.38 -12.60
N ALA A 95 11.20 3.02 -11.41
CA ALA A 95 9.80 3.07 -11.00
C ALA A 95 9.51 4.31 -10.14
N LEU A 96 10.44 4.63 -9.24
CA LEU A 96 10.43 5.85 -8.43
C LEU A 96 11.85 6.40 -8.41
N GLN A 97 12.02 7.67 -8.77
CA GLN A 97 13.32 8.32 -8.66
C GLN A 97 13.63 8.61 -7.18
N THR A 98 14.63 7.94 -6.63
CA THR A 98 15.09 8.15 -5.25
C THR A 98 16.11 9.28 -5.17
N SER A 99 16.09 10.04 -4.07
CA SER A 99 17.01 11.14 -3.78
C SER A 99 17.05 11.38 -2.26
N ASP A 100 17.91 12.28 -1.80
CA ASP A 100 17.95 12.68 -0.38
C ASP A 100 16.62 13.24 0.11
N ARG A 101 15.83 13.85 -0.79
CA ARG A 101 14.52 14.42 -0.47
C ARG A 101 13.47 13.39 -0.10
N ASN A 102 13.39 12.30 -0.84
CA ASN A 102 12.34 11.29 -0.66
C ASN A 102 12.85 9.99 -0.06
N GLY A 103 14.16 9.78 0.00
CA GLY A 103 14.74 8.57 0.54
C GLY A 103 14.60 7.36 -0.40
N PHE A 104 14.83 6.17 0.13
CA PHE A 104 14.67 4.92 -0.58
C PHE A 104 13.19 4.51 -0.69
N THR A 105 12.87 3.65 -1.64
CA THR A 105 11.53 3.08 -1.79
C THR A 105 11.30 2.03 -0.71
N VAL A 106 10.17 2.12 -0.01
CA VAL A 106 9.83 1.21 1.10
C VAL A 106 8.71 0.25 0.75
N ALA A 107 7.84 0.63 -0.18
CA ALA A 107 6.72 -0.21 -0.56
C ALA A 107 6.29 0.04 -2.01
N ALA A 108 5.77 -1.02 -2.63
CA ALA A 108 5.08 -0.95 -3.89
C ALA A 108 3.97 -2.01 -3.94
N LEU A 109 2.82 -1.63 -4.46
CA LEU A 109 1.69 -2.55 -4.64
C LEU A 109 0.83 -2.11 -5.82
N GLN A 110 0.04 -3.03 -6.33
CA GLN A 110 -0.93 -2.74 -7.37
C GLN A 110 -2.24 -2.31 -6.76
N VAL A 111 -2.81 -1.24 -7.30
CA VAL A 111 -4.08 -0.65 -6.85
C VAL A 111 -4.97 -0.29 -8.03
N MET A 112 -6.26 -0.23 -7.77
CA MET A 112 -7.30 0.20 -8.71
C MET A 112 -7.97 1.49 -8.22
N PRO A 113 -8.54 2.29 -9.12
CA PRO A 113 -9.42 3.39 -8.75
C PRO A 113 -10.52 2.94 -7.80
N GLY A 114 -10.93 3.79 -6.86
CA GLY A 114 -11.94 3.49 -5.86
C GLY A 114 -11.46 2.65 -4.67
N GLN A 115 -10.24 2.14 -4.68
CA GLN A 115 -9.64 1.46 -3.54
C GLN A 115 -9.05 2.44 -2.54
N GLU A 116 -8.74 1.94 -1.36
CA GLU A 116 -8.08 2.68 -0.30
C GLU A 116 -6.83 1.96 0.17
N ILE A 117 -5.91 2.74 0.70
CA ILE A 117 -4.66 2.23 1.27
C ILE A 117 -4.48 2.74 2.69
N MET A 118 -3.72 1.99 3.48
CA MET A 118 -3.20 2.38 4.78
C MET A 118 -1.72 2.69 4.65
N LEU A 119 -1.32 3.90 5.00
CA LEU A 119 0.07 4.32 5.14
C LEU A 119 0.50 4.07 6.60
N ILE A 120 1.65 3.44 6.79
CA ILE A 120 2.14 3.01 8.11
C ILE A 120 3.49 3.67 8.36
N SER A 121 3.59 4.45 9.45
CA SER A 121 4.83 5.09 9.84
C SER A 121 5.61 4.30 10.89
N SER A 122 6.88 4.63 11.06
CA SER A 122 7.77 4.00 12.06
C SER A 122 7.38 4.28 13.51
N THR A 123 6.58 5.30 13.76
CA THR A 123 6.05 5.66 15.09
C THR A 123 4.69 5.04 15.37
N GLY A 124 4.13 4.27 14.40
CA GLY A 124 2.82 3.64 14.54
C GLY A 124 1.66 4.52 14.08
N THR A 125 1.92 5.66 13.44
CA THR A 125 0.88 6.47 12.82
C THR A 125 0.31 5.73 11.61
N LEU A 126 -1.01 5.61 11.55
CA LEU A 126 -1.76 5.00 10.46
C LEU A 126 -2.59 6.07 9.75
N VAL A 127 -2.45 6.20 8.44
CA VAL A 127 -3.22 7.15 7.64
C VAL A 127 -3.91 6.40 6.51
N ARG A 128 -5.24 6.47 6.48
CA ARG A 128 -6.08 5.94 5.40
C ARG A 128 -6.19 6.99 4.29
N THR A 129 -5.96 6.57 3.05
CA THR A 129 -5.95 7.45 1.89
C THR A 129 -6.66 6.76 0.73
N ALA A 130 -7.56 7.48 0.05
CA ALA A 130 -8.17 6.98 -1.17
C ALA A 130 -7.13 6.96 -2.31
N VAL A 131 -7.13 5.90 -3.11
CA VAL A 131 -6.22 5.77 -4.27
C VAL A 131 -6.43 6.91 -5.26
N ASP A 132 -7.67 7.37 -5.42
CA ASP A 132 -8.05 8.44 -6.35
C ASP A 132 -7.48 9.83 -5.97
N GLU A 133 -7.04 10.01 -4.73
CA GLU A 133 -6.36 11.23 -4.28
C GLU A 133 -4.87 11.26 -4.64
N ILE A 134 -4.33 10.12 -5.09
CA ILE A 134 -2.90 9.99 -5.38
C ILE A 134 -2.63 10.34 -6.85
N SER A 135 -1.68 11.22 -7.06
CA SER A 135 -1.30 11.67 -8.40
C SER A 135 -0.75 10.54 -9.28
N VAL A 136 -1.32 10.42 -10.49
CA VAL A 136 -0.79 9.54 -11.54
C VAL A 136 0.37 10.25 -12.23
N GLN A 137 1.54 9.62 -12.27
CA GLN A 137 2.76 10.19 -12.85
C GLN A 137 3.55 9.14 -13.63
N GLY A 138 4.37 9.60 -14.57
CA GLY A 138 5.34 8.76 -15.24
C GLY A 138 6.35 8.15 -14.26
N ARG A 139 6.91 7.00 -14.60
CA ARG A 139 7.79 6.22 -13.71
C ARG A 139 9.05 6.97 -13.23
N ASN A 140 9.64 7.84 -14.05
CA ASN A 140 10.88 8.56 -13.73
C ASN A 140 10.61 9.89 -13.03
N THR A 141 9.87 9.87 -11.91
CA THR A 141 9.60 11.02 -11.05
C THR A 141 9.74 10.65 -9.59
N GLN A 142 9.86 11.65 -8.71
CA GLN A 142 9.99 11.45 -7.26
C GLN A 142 8.64 11.28 -6.55
N GLY A 143 7.53 11.47 -7.26
CA GLY A 143 6.20 11.44 -6.68
C GLY A 143 5.81 12.73 -5.95
N VAL A 144 4.64 12.67 -5.33
CA VAL A 144 4.07 13.72 -4.47
C VAL A 144 4.10 13.27 -3.01
N ARG A 145 3.88 14.19 -2.10
CA ARG A 145 3.80 13.85 -0.67
C ARG A 145 2.47 13.16 -0.37
N LEU A 146 2.52 11.90 0.06
CA LEU A 146 1.37 11.12 0.50
C LEU A 146 1.04 11.35 1.97
N ILE A 147 2.07 11.51 2.80
CA ILE A 147 1.95 11.73 4.24
C ILE A 147 3.00 12.73 4.71
N ARG A 148 2.66 13.54 5.70
CA ARG A 148 3.62 14.38 6.42
C ARG A 148 4.17 13.59 7.58
N LEU A 149 5.47 13.49 7.64
CA LEU A 149 6.24 12.80 8.67
C LEU A 149 7.11 13.79 9.41
N ASP A 150 7.34 13.59 10.69
CA ASP A 150 8.28 14.35 11.49
C ASP A 150 9.73 14.01 11.13
N GLU A 151 10.73 14.80 11.58
CA GLU A 151 12.14 14.65 11.18
C GLU A 151 12.70 13.24 11.42
N ALA A 152 12.33 12.59 12.52
CA ALA A 152 12.78 11.25 12.87
C ALA A 152 11.87 10.13 12.35
N GLU A 153 10.73 10.49 11.79
CA GLU A 153 9.71 9.54 11.35
C GLU A 153 9.95 9.11 9.91
N ARG A 154 9.63 7.85 9.61
CA ARG A 154 9.73 7.28 8.26
C ARG A 154 8.45 6.50 7.93
N LEU A 155 8.06 6.53 6.67
CA LEU A 155 7.10 5.57 6.15
C LEU A 155 7.79 4.20 6.11
N VAL A 156 7.15 3.17 6.65
CA VAL A 156 7.70 1.81 6.71
C VAL A 156 6.89 0.80 5.91
N GLY A 157 5.65 1.14 5.53
CA GLY A 157 4.82 0.26 4.74
C GLY A 157 3.57 0.94 4.22
N ILE A 158 2.97 0.30 3.23
CA ILE A 158 1.62 0.59 2.73
C ILE A 158 0.89 -0.73 2.55
N GLU A 159 -0.39 -0.73 2.88
CA GLU A 159 -1.27 -1.89 2.69
C GLU A 159 -2.54 -1.46 1.97
N ARG A 160 -3.06 -2.33 1.13
CA ARG A 160 -4.36 -2.12 0.51
C ARG A 160 -5.45 -2.49 1.50
N ILE A 161 -6.43 -1.61 1.67
CA ILE A 161 -7.61 -1.93 2.44
C ILE A 161 -8.55 -2.69 1.51
N GLU A 162 -8.82 -3.94 1.84
CA GLU A 162 -9.88 -4.70 1.18
C GLU A 162 -11.21 -4.26 1.78
N SER A 163 -12.11 -3.74 0.94
CA SER A 163 -13.49 -3.52 1.35
C SER A 163 -14.07 -4.88 1.69
N LEU A 164 -14.43 -5.09 2.94
CA LEU A 164 -15.27 -6.22 3.34
C LEU A 164 -16.67 -5.95 2.80
N ASP A 165 -16.90 -6.15 1.52
CA ASP A 165 -18.23 -6.20 0.94
C ASP A 165 -18.93 -7.45 1.50
N GLY A 166 -19.75 -7.25 2.54
CA GLY A 166 -20.62 -8.30 3.05
C GLY A 166 -20.65 -8.47 4.56
N GLY A 167 -20.80 -7.38 5.33
CA GLY A 167 -20.94 -7.46 6.78
C GLY A 167 -21.70 -6.27 7.37
N ASP A 168 -23.03 -6.37 7.33
CA ASP A 168 -23.92 -5.84 8.36
C ASP A 168 -23.83 -4.34 8.73
N GLU A 169 -24.44 -3.48 7.91
CA GLU A 169 -24.90 -2.13 8.31
C GLU A 169 -26.03 -2.15 9.36
N SER A 170 -26.20 -3.20 10.15
CA SER A 170 -27.31 -3.38 11.07
C SER A 170 -26.95 -3.34 12.56
N ALA A 171 -25.76 -2.95 12.94
CA ALA A 171 -25.35 -3.00 14.36
C ALA A 171 -24.80 -1.67 14.94
N ALA A 172 -25.17 -0.52 14.41
CA ALA A 172 -24.75 0.77 14.99
C ALA A 172 -25.89 1.77 15.23
N ALA A 173 -27.10 1.31 15.44
CA ALA A 173 -28.24 2.17 15.74
C ALA A 173 -29.09 1.65 16.91
N GLU A 174 -28.46 1.16 17.99
CA GLU A 174 -29.22 0.90 19.23
C GLU A 174 -28.29 0.96 20.43
N SER A 175 -28.20 2.12 21.03
CA SER A 175 -28.17 2.40 22.47
C SER A 175 -27.80 3.86 22.78
N ALA A 176 -28.74 4.76 22.54
CA ALA A 176 -28.81 5.98 23.36
C ALA A 176 -29.85 5.71 24.44
N PRO A 177 -29.54 5.78 25.74
CA PRO A 177 -30.57 5.66 26.77
C PRO A 177 -31.47 6.89 26.74
N ALA A 178 -32.77 6.63 26.62
CA ALA A 178 -33.81 7.61 26.73
C ALA A 178 -33.73 8.33 28.07
N ALA A 179 -33.62 9.65 28.04
CA ALA A 179 -33.81 10.49 29.20
C ALA A 179 -35.27 10.41 29.64
N ASP A 180 -35.47 10.00 30.86
CA ASP A 180 -36.74 9.94 31.57
C ASP A 180 -37.35 11.35 31.71
N PRO A 181 -38.62 11.58 31.29
CA PRO A 181 -39.24 12.87 31.52
C PRO A 181 -39.73 12.93 32.98
N ALA A 182 -39.16 13.87 33.74
CA ALA A 182 -39.58 14.18 35.09
C ALA A 182 -41.07 14.49 35.15
N ALA A 183 -41.75 13.81 36.07
CA ALA A 183 -43.13 13.99 36.39
C ALA A 183 -43.47 15.40 36.90
N PRO A 184 -44.68 15.89 36.68
CA PRO A 184 -45.14 17.19 37.18
C PRO A 184 -45.54 17.10 38.63
N SER A 185 -44.98 17.93 39.49
CA SER A 185 -45.50 18.18 40.84
C SER A 185 -46.70 19.11 40.74
N ALA A 186 -47.87 18.52 40.98
CA ALA A 186 -49.02 19.24 41.43
C ALA A 186 -48.85 19.55 42.93
N ASP A 187 -49.06 20.73 43.31
CA ASP A 187 -50.06 21.00 44.36
C ASP A 187 -50.28 22.50 44.62
N THR A 188 -51.50 22.85 44.41
CA THR A 188 -52.17 23.98 45.03
C THR A 188 -52.82 23.44 46.32
N PRO A 189 -53.22 24.20 47.34
CA PRO A 189 -54.18 25.28 47.22
C PRO A 189 -54.15 26.38 48.32
N SER A 190 -54.98 27.36 47.99
CA SER A 190 -55.90 28.09 48.85
C SER A 190 -55.39 29.09 49.91
N ASP A 191 -55.76 30.34 49.74
CA ASP A 191 -56.99 30.98 50.22
C ASP A 191 -57.05 31.10 51.79
N PRO A 192 -57.73 32.08 52.35
CA PRO A 192 -58.19 33.42 52.01
C PRO A 192 -57.96 34.47 53.12
N ALA A 193 -58.07 35.69 52.82
CA ALA A 193 -58.83 36.73 53.56
C ALA A 193 -58.50 38.13 53.03
#